data_7e915a95ceb72d4922b96f1f7dfc2ba3
#
_entry.id   7e915a95ceb72d4922b96f1f7dfc2ba3
#
_cell.length_a   1.000
_cell.length_b   1.000
_cell.length_c   1.000
_cell.angle_alpha   90.00
_cell.angle_beta   90.00
_cell.angle_gamma   90.00
#
_symmetry.space_group_name_H-M   'P 1'
#
loop_
_entity.id
_entity.type
_entity.pdbx_description
1 polymer ?
#
loop_
_entity_poly.entity_id
_entity_poly.type
_entity_poly.pdbx_seq_one_letter_code
_entity_poly.pdbx_strand_id
1 'polypeptide(L)'
;MPPTNRISDKGLAVFAFAAYHQLQSGRTVREVVASDGAGHGADPEAIGELEKLGLATRDGDRVSFTDRGEAVLSRVIDNMRHTAADPQAAGT
;
A
#
# COMPACT_ATOMS: atom_id res chain seq x y z
N MET A 1 7.94 -5.77 -23.14
CA MET A 1 6.92 -6.33 -22.24
C MET A 1 7.14 -5.85 -20.82
N PRO A 2 6.11 -5.35 -20.18
CA PRO A 2 6.29 -4.85 -18.82
C PRO A 2 6.65 -5.98 -17.86
N PRO A 3 7.38 -5.66 -16.80
CA PRO A 3 7.69 -6.65 -15.79
C PRO A 3 6.44 -7.21 -15.15
N THR A 4 6.44 -8.53 -14.93
CA THR A 4 5.29 -9.19 -14.35
C THR A 4 5.10 -8.89 -12.86
N ASN A 5 6.15 -8.36 -12.22
CA ASN A 5 6.11 -8.02 -10.80
C ASN A 5 5.74 -6.57 -10.52
N ARG A 6 5.30 -5.86 -11.54
CA ARG A 6 4.88 -4.48 -11.38
C ARG A 6 3.51 -4.41 -10.71
N ILE A 7 3.39 -3.57 -9.69
CA ILE A 7 2.14 -3.38 -8.97
C ILE A 7 1.18 -2.55 -9.82
N SER A 8 -0.06 -3.01 -9.96
CA SER A 8 -1.09 -2.25 -10.66
C SER A 8 -1.54 -1.05 -9.84
N ASP A 9 -2.32 -0.17 -10.47
CA ASP A 9 -2.88 0.99 -9.76
C ASP A 9 -3.76 0.57 -8.59
N LYS A 10 -4.50 -0.52 -8.72
CA LYS A 10 -5.33 -1.04 -7.64
C LYS A 10 -4.48 -1.51 -6.47
N GLY A 11 -3.39 -2.22 -6.74
CA GLY A 11 -2.46 -2.65 -5.71
C GLY A 11 -1.77 -1.46 -5.06
N LEU A 12 -1.40 -0.48 -5.87
CA LEU A 12 -0.78 0.74 -5.36
C LEU A 12 -1.75 1.51 -4.45
N ALA A 13 -3.05 1.48 -4.75
CA ALA A 13 -4.06 2.13 -3.93
C ALA A 13 -4.11 1.55 -2.52
N VAL A 14 -3.86 0.25 -2.37
CA VAL A 14 -3.79 -0.38 -1.04
C VAL A 14 -2.64 0.23 -0.23
N PHE A 15 -1.49 0.40 -0.86
CA PHE A 15 -0.35 1.03 -0.20
C PHE A 15 -0.61 2.50 0.10
N ALA A 16 -1.30 3.21 -0.78
CA ALA A 16 -1.66 4.61 -0.55
C ALA A 16 -2.59 4.74 0.66
N PHE A 17 -3.56 3.84 0.78
CA PHE A 17 -4.46 3.80 1.93
C PHE A 17 -3.69 3.55 3.22
N ALA A 18 -2.78 2.57 3.20
CA ALA A 18 -1.95 2.26 4.35
C ALA A 18 -1.01 3.41 4.70
N ALA A 19 -0.45 4.08 3.69
CA ALA A 19 0.41 5.24 3.87
C ALA A 19 -0.34 6.38 4.56
N TYR A 20 -1.58 6.64 4.11
CA TYR A 20 -2.42 7.65 4.74
C TYR A 20 -2.59 7.37 6.24
N HIS A 21 -2.95 6.16 6.58
CA HIS A 21 -3.15 5.78 7.98
C HIS A 21 -1.88 5.87 8.80
N GLN A 22 -0.75 5.44 8.23
CA GLN A 22 0.52 5.51 8.94
C GLN A 22 0.93 6.94 9.21
N LEU A 23 0.80 7.81 8.21
CA LEU A 23 1.16 9.23 8.36
C LEU A 23 0.24 9.94 9.33
N GLN A 24 -1.06 9.64 9.29
CA GLN A 24 -2.03 10.26 10.17
C GLN A 24 -1.84 9.85 11.63
N SER A 25 -1.61 8.56 11.86
CA SER A 25 -1.52 8.02 13.22
C SER A 25 -0.13 8.15 13.83
N GLY A 26 0.91 8.27 13.01
CA GLY A 26 2.29 8.24 13.46
C GLY A 26 2.78 6.85 13.82
N ARG A 27 2.00 5.81 13.51
CA ARG A 27 2.35 4.42 13.82
C ARG A 27 2.53 3.62 12.54
N THR A 28 3.42 2.63 12.58
CA THR A 28 3.62 1.74 11.46
C THR A 28 2.35 0.92 11.21
N VAL A 29 1.87 0.95 9.97
CA VAL A 29 0.72 0.16 9.57
C VAL A 29 1.22 -1.18 9.02
N ARG A 30 0.79 -2.26 9.63
CA ARG A 30 1.16 -3.62 9.21
C ARG A 30 0.00 -4.39 8.63
N GLU A 31 -1.21 -3.91 8.88
CA GLU A 31 -2.42 -4.56 8.42
C GLU A 31 -3.38 -3.56 7.83
N VAL A 32 -4.17 -4.02 6.87
CA VAL A 32 -5.33 -3.28 6.38
C VAL A 32 -6.54 -4.19 6.48
N VAL A 33 -7.72 -3.60 6.62
CA VAL A 33 -8.96 -4.35 6.69
C VAL A 33 -9.49 -4.55 5.28
N ALA A 34 -9.80 -5.80 4.93
CA ALA A 34 -10.34 -6.12 3.61
C ALA A 34 -11.77 -5.57 3.47
N SER A 35 -12.52 -5.57 4.58
CA SER A 35 -13.86 -4.99 4.60
C SER A 35 -14.19 -4.60 6.03
N ASP A 36 -14.65 -3.36 6.23
CA ASP A 36 -15.02 -2.88 7.55
C ASP A 36 -16.53 -2.91 7.78
N GLY A 37 -17.27 -3.50 6.85
CA GLY A 37 -18.72 -3.55 6.93
C GLY A 37 -19.43 -2.27 6.57
N ALA A 38 -18.68 -1.20 6.35
CA ALA A 38 -19.22 0.11 5.99
C ALA A 38 -18.91 0.52 4.55
N GLY A 39 -18.43 -0.42 3.76
CA GLY A 39 -18.07 -0.17 2.37
C GLY A 39 -16.65 0.34 2.17
N HIS A 40 -15.88 0.43 3.24
CA HIS A 40 -14.48 0.81 3.18
C HIS A 40 -13.60 -0.41 3.33
N GLY A 41 -12.63 -0.56 2.50
CA GLY A 41 -11.73 -1.69 2.57
C GLY A 41 -10.90 -1.80 1.31
N ALA A 42 -9.99 -2.76 1.31
CA ALA A 42 -9.15 -2.98 0.15
C ALA A 42 -9.92 -3.77 -0.91
N ASP A 43 -9.66 -3.44 -2.17
CA ASP A 43 -10.25 -4.15 -3.30
C ASP A 43 -9.76 -5.61 -3.28
N PRO A 44 -10.69 -6.61 -3.37
CA PRO A 44 -10.27 -8.01 -3.36
C PRO A 44 -9.30 -8.39 -4.46
N GLU A 45 -9.42 -7.78 -5.64
CA GLU A 45 -8.48 -8.04 -6.73
C GLU A 45 -7.09 -7.52 -6.38
N ALA A 46 -7.02 -6.35 -5.75
CA ALA A 46 -5.76 -5.77 -5.32
C ALA A 46 -5.10 -6.64 -4.26
N ILE A 47 -5.88 -7.13 -3.30
CA ILE A 47 -5.37 -8.02 -2.27
C ILE A 47 -4.79 -9.29 -2.88
N GLY A 48 -5.52 -9.90 -3.83
CA GLY A 48 -5.04 -11.09 -4.53
C GLY A 48 -3.74 -10.84 -5.27
N GLU A 49 -3.61 -9.67 -5.89
CA GLU A 49 -2.38 -9.28 -6.57
C GLU A 49 -1.21 -9.20 -5.59
N LEU A 50 -1.42 -8.54 -4.45
CA LEU A 50 -0.37 -8.39 -3.45
C LEU A 50 0.05 -9.73 -2.87
N GLU A 51 -0.91 -10.65 -2.69
CA GLU A 51 -0.58 -12.00 -2.24
C GLU A 51 0.30 -12.72 -3.26
N LYS A 52 -0.03 -12.62 -4.55
CA LYS A 52 0.76 -13.23 -5.62
C LYS A 52 2.17 -12.67 -5.67
N LEU A 53 2.32 -11.38 -5.39
CA LEU A 53 3.63 -10.74 -5.41
C LEU A 53 4.42 -10.98 -4.13
N GLY A 54 3.84 -11.65 -3.15
CA GLY A 54 4.50 -11.90 -1.87
C GLY A 54 4.59 -10.68 -0.97
N LEU A 55 3.72 -9.70 -1.18
CA LEU A 55 3.73 -8.45 -0.44
C LEU A 55 2.75 -8.44 0.72
N ALA A 56 1.77 -9.33 0.71
CA ALA A 56 0.74 -9.41 1.74
C ALA A 56 0.25 -10.84 1.92
N THR A 57 -0.32 -11.10 3.08
CA THR A 57 -1.04 -12.33 3.36
C THR A 57 -2.41 -11.97 3.90
N ARG A 58 -3.40 -12.81 3.62
CA ARG A 58 -4.76 -12.56 4.06
C ARG A 58 -5.19 -13.60 5.08
N ASP A 59 -5.86 -13.13 6.13
CA ASP A 59 -6.45 -14.00 7.14
C ASP A 59 -7.84 -13.43 7.47
N GLY A 60 -8.87 -14.04 6.90
CA GLY A 60 -10.23 -13.54 7.06
C GLY A 60 -10.38 -12.14 6.47
N ASP A 61 -10.77 -11.19 7.30
CA ASP A 61 -10.95 -9.79 6.91
C ASP A 61 -9.67 -8.96 7.07
N ARG A 62 -8.60 -9.58 7.53
CA ARG A 62 -7.34 -8.88 7.77
C ARG A 62 -6.32 -9.22 6.69
N VAL A 63 -5.67 -8.19 6.21
CA VAL A 63 -4.58 -8.33 5.24
C VAL A 63 -3.34 -7.78 5.91
N SER A 64 -2.34 -8.64 6.09
CA SER A 64 -1.09 -8.26 6.75
C SER A 64 0.00 -8.11 5.69
N PHE A 65 0.79 -7.07 5.79
CA PHE A 65 1.95 -6.91 4.91
C PHE A 65 3.06 -7.85 5.35
N THR A 66 3.70 -8.49 4.38
CA THR A 66 4.93 -9.24 4.62
C THR A 66 6.08 -8.26 4.81
N ASP A 67 7.26 -8.76 5.17
CA ASP A 67 8.45 -7.90 5.28
C ASP A 67 8.68 -7.14 3.97
N ARG A 68 8.48 -7.80 2.84
CA ARG A 68 8.61 -7.15 1.54
C ARG A 68 7.54 -6.09 1.34
N GLY A 69 6.32 -6.37 1.77
CA GLY A 69 5.23 -5.40 1.69
C GLY A 69 5.48 -4.18 2.56
N GLU A 70 5.99 -4.39 3.77
CA GLU A 70 6.35 -3.28 4.65
C GLU A 70 7.47 -2.44 4.04
N ALA A 71 8.43 -3.07 3.40
CA ALA A 71 9.51 -2.35 2.72
C ALA A 71 8.98 -1.48 1.58
N VAL A 72 8.03 -2.01 0.80
CA VAL A 72 7.39 -1.25 -0.28
C VAL A 72 6.63 -0.06 0.30
N LEU A 73 5.86 -0.27 1.36
CA LEU A 73 5.11 0.80 2.01
C LEU A 73 6.04 1.90 2.49
N SER A 74 7.15 1.52 3.11
CA SER A 74 8.14 2.49 3.58
C SER A 74 8.69 3.33 2.44
N ARG A 75 8.98 2.70 1.30
CA ARG A 75 9.49 3.41 0.11
C ARG A 75 8.44 4.33 -0.48
N VAL A 76 7.19 3.91 -0.50
CA VAL A 76 6.09 4.75 -0.98
C VAL A 76 6.01 6.03 -0.14
N ILE A 77 6.06 5.88 1.18
CA ILE A 77 5.99 7.01 2.09
C ILE A 77 7.21 7.93 1.90
N ASP A 78 8.40 7.36 1.79
CA ASP A 78 9.61 8.15 1.60
C ASP A 78 9.56 8.93 0.28
N ASN A 79 9.07 8.31 -0.77
CA ASN A 79 8.92 8.99 -2.06
C ASN A 79 7.91 10.14 -1.97
N MET A 80 6.82 9.94 -1.24
CA MET A 80 5.82 10.98 -1.04
C MET A 80 6.42 12.16 -0.27
N ARG A 81 7.17 11.87 0.78
CA ARG A 81 7.83 12.90 1.57
C ARG A 81 8.84 13.68 0.74
N HIS A 82 9.63 12.97 -0.05
CA HIS A 82 10.63 13.59 -0.91
C HIS A 82 9.99 14.51 -1.94
N THR A 83 8.95 14.03 -2.59
CA THR A 83 8.23 14.81 -3.61
C THR A 83 7.58 16.04 -3.00
N ALA A 84 6.95 15.91 -1.83
CA ALA A 84 6.27 17.01 -1.18
C ALA A 84 7.22 18.04 -0.58
N ALA A 85 8.46 17.63 -0.26
CA ALA A 85 9.45 18.54 0.30
C ALA A 85 9.94 19.57 -0.72
N ASP A 86 9.88 19.23 -2.03
CA ASP A 86 10.27 20.14 -3.09
C ASP A 86 9.26 20.07 -4.23
N PRO A 87 8.12 20.75 -4.06
CA PRO A 87 7.06 20.73 -5.09
C PRO A 87 7.51 21.26 -6.45
N GLN A 88 8.48 22.18 -6.48
CA GLN A 88 8.97 22.70 -7.75
C GLN A 88 9.73 21.65 -8.52
N ALA A 89 10.55 20.85 -7.85
CA ALA A 89 11.27 19.77 -8.48
C ALA A 89 10.29 18.72 -9.02
N ALA A 90 9.22 18.45 -8.29
CA ALA A 90 8.21 17.48 -8.70
C ALA A 90 7.37 18.01 -9.87
N GLY A 91 7.23 19.32 -9.98
CA GLY A 91 6.39 19.95 -10.99
C GLY A 91 7.06 20.17 -12.35
N THR A 92 8.33 19.91 -12.47
CA THR A 92 9.06 20.12 -13.74
C THR A 92 9.19 18.85 -14.58
#